data_db9059552b1e49a2e7f6e014f91ef0d9
#
_entry.id   db9059552b1e49a2e7f6e014f91ef0d9
#
_cell.length_a   1.000
_cell.length_b   1.000
_cell.length_c   1.000
_cell.angle_alpha   90.00
_cell.angle_beta   90.00
_cell.angle_gamma   90.00
#
_symmetry.space_group_name_H-M   'P 1'
#
loop_
_entity.id
_entity.type
_entity.pdbx_description
1 polymer ?
#
loop_
_entity_poly.entity_id
_entity_poly.type
_entity_poly.pdbx_seq_one_letter_code
_entity_poly.pdbx_strand_id
1 'polypeptide(L)'
;MRHSTLIAALVLFACGAVQAQQRFVIEREIPGASKMSADQLRDAARQSNRVIKDMGKDIQWVQSYVAGDRIYCVYDAASESLIREHAQKSGFPANRITPVAAVIDPTTAK
;
A
#
# COMPACT_ATOMS: atom_id res chain seq x y z
N MET A 1 9.27 26.64 -56.52
CA MET A 1 9.37 25.32 -55.84
C MET A 1 9.03 25.49 -54.38
N ARG A 2 7.90 24.96 -53.98
CA ARG A 2 7.47 24.99 -52.55
C ARG A 2 7.94 23.70 -51.94
N HIS A 3 8.87 23.82 -50.97
CA HIS A 3 9.24 22.70 -50.14
C HIS A 3 8.25 22.66 -48.96
N SER A 4 7.32 21.72 -48.99
CA SER A 4 6.46 21.43 -47.85
C SER A 4 7.28 20.64 -46.87
N THR A 5 7.77 21.29 -45.84
CA THR A 5 8.34 20.60 -44.70
C THR A 5 7.19 20.08 -43.86
N LEU A 6 6.87 18.80 -44.01
CA LEU A 6 6.00 18.10 -43.06
C LEU A 6 6.76 17.99 -41.74
N ILE A 7 6.43 18.88 -40.83
CA ILE A 7 6.84 18.73 -39.41
C ILE A 7 5.91 17.66 -38.89
N ALA A 8 6.40 16.42 -38.82
CA ALA A 8 5.74 15.39 -38.06
C ALA A 8 5.86 15.80 -36.57
N ALA A 9 4.77 16.33 -36.01
CA ALA A 9 4.68 16.53 -34.60
C ALA A 9 4.68 15.16 -33.94
N LEU A 10 5.81 14.77 -33.38
CA LEU A 10 5.91 13.60 -32.53
C LEU A 10 5.11 13.92 -31.26
N VAL A 11 3.86 13.46 -31.21
CA VAL A 11 3.08 13.54 -29.99
C VAL A 11 3.63 12.45 -29.08
N LEU A 12 4.60 12.83 -28.25
CA LEU A 12 5.01 12.02 -27.11
C LEU A 12 3.84 11.98 -26.14
N PHE A 13 3.03 10.93 -26.23
CA PHE A 13 2.20 10.54 -25.10
C PHE A 13 3.17 10.12 -23.99
N ALA A 14 3.48 11.06 -23.10
CA ALA A 14 4.00 10.67 -21.82
C ALA A 14 2.86 9.91 -21.14
N CYS A 15 2.76 8.60 -21.39
CA CYS A 15 2.10 7.71 -20.46
C CYS A 15 2.83 7.89 -19.15
N GLY A 16 2.25 8.70 -18.24
CA GLY A 16 2.73 8.72 -16.86
C GLY A 16 2.85 7.26 -16.45
N ALA A 17 4.09 6.79 -16.22
CA ALA A 17 4.31 5.44 -15.78
C ALA A 17 3.51 5.25 -14.50
N VAL A 18 2.35 4.56 -14.59
CA VAL A 18 1.68 4.01 -13.43
C VAL A 18 2.64 2.96 -12.90
N GLN A 19 3.40 3.30 -11.86
CA GLN A 19 4.24 2.33 -11.20
C GLN A 19 3.33 1.21 -10.71
N ALA A 20 3.60 -0.01 -11.17
CA ALA A 20 2.90 -1.19 -10.70
C ALA A 20 3.04 -1.26 -9.18
N GLN A 21 1.92 -1.31 -8.48
CA GLN A 21 1.94 -1.45 -7.04
C GLN A 21 2.31 -2.87 -6.66
N GLN A 22 3.18 -2.99 -5.69
CA GLN A 22 3.57 -4.24 -5.07
C GLN A 22 2.75 -4.44 -3.81
N ARG A 23 2.25 -5.65 -3.59
CA ARG A 23 1.59 -6.02 -2.35
C ARG A 23 2.63 -6.38 -1.30
N PHE A 24 2.39 -5.92 -0.06
CA PHE A 24 3.24 -6.19 1.10
C PHE A 24 2.40 -6.69 2.26
N VAL A 25 2.98 -7.58 3.05
CA VAL A 25 2.47 -7.93 4.38
C VAL A 25 3.37 -7.28 5.42
N ILE A 26 2.76 -6.55 6.34
CA ILE A 26 3.43 -5.88 7.44
C ILE A 26 3.03 -6.56 8.73
N GLU A 27 4.01 -7.06 9.47
CA GLU A 27 3.80 -7.61 10.80
C GLU A 27 4.07 -6.52 11.83
N ARG A 28 3.09 -6.28 12.67
CA ARG A 28 3.16 -5.30 13.76
C ARG A 28 3.02 -6.03 15.09
N GLU A 29 4.05 -5.96 15.92
CA GLU A 29 4.01 -6.49 17.28
C GLU A 29 3.31 -5.49 18.18
N ILE A 30 2.12 -5.85 18.63
CA ILE A 30 1.28 -5.03 19.50
C ILE A 30 0.78 -5.92 20.63
N PRO A 31 1.47 -5.93 21.79
CA PRO A 31 1.02 -6.71 22.93
C PRO A 31 -0.43 -6.40 23.28
N GLY A 32 -1.23 -7.44 23.43
CA GLY A 32 -2.66 -7.30 23.72
C GLY A 32 -3.53 -6.91 22.54
N ALA A 33 -3.04 -7.01 21.31
CA ALA A 33 -3.79 -6.61 20.10
C ALA A 33 -5.18 -7.27 20.03
N SER A 34 -5.28 -8.56 20.32
CA SER A 34 -6.55 -9.30 20.30
C SER A 34 -7.55 -8.86 21.38
N LYS A 35 -7.09 -8.10 22.36
CA LYS A 35 -7.94 -7.55 23.45
C LYS A 35 -8.34 -6.11 23.22
N MET A 36 -7.95 -5.52 22.08
CA MET A 36 -8.38 -4.17 21.73
C MET A 36 -9.88 -4.14 21.54
N SER A 37 -10.51 -3.08 22.06
CA SER A 37 -11.95 -2.86 21.91
C SER A 37 -12.29 -2.49 20.45
N ALA A 38 -13.55 -2.62 20.09
CA ALA A 38 -14.03 -2.18 18.78
C ALA A 38 -13.73 -0.69 18.52
N ASP A 39 -13.81 0.16 19.56
CA ASP A 39 -13.50 1.59 19.46
C ASP A 39 -12.00 1.82 19.23
N GLN A 40 -11.14 1.08 19.92
CA GLN A 40 -9.69 1.17 19.72
C GLN A 40 -9.30 0.73 18.31
N LEU A 41 -9.90 -0.36 17.80
CA LEU A 41 -9.66 -0.81 16.42
C LEU A 41 -10.16 0.21 15.39
N ARG A 42 -11.32 0.82 15.65
CA ARG A 42 -11.85 1.88 14.80
C ARG A 42 -10.93 3.10 14.76
N ASP A 43 -10.40 3.50 15.89
CA ASP A 43 -9.48 4.64 15.98
C ASP A 43 -8.17 4.35 15.25
N ALA A 44 -7.64 3.14 15.36
CA ALA A 44 -6.47 2.70 14.62
C ALA A 44 -6.74 2.74 13.09
N ALA A 45 -7.90 2.26 12.66
CA ALA A 45 -8.29 2.30 11.25
C ALA A 45 -8.42 3.74 10.72
N ARG A 46 -9.01 4.63 11.51
CA ARG A 46 -9.12 6.05 11.18
C ARG A 46 -7.75 6.70 11.04
N GLN A 47 -6.83 6.38 11.95
CA GLN A 47 -5.46 6.88 11.90
C GLN A 47 -4.74 6.43 10.63
N SER A 48 -4.83 5.15 10.29
CA SER A 48 -4.27 4.63 9.04
C SER A 48 -4.86 5.36 7.82
N ASN A 49 -6.16 5.51 7.77
CA ASN A 49 -6.83 6.19 6.65
C ASN A 49 -6.41 7.64 6.50
N ARG A 50 -6.24 8.37 7.60
CA ARG A 50 -5.76 9.76 7.55
C ARG A 50 -4.37 9.85 6.94
N VAL A 51 -3.46 8.98 7.36
CA VAL A 51 -2.08 8.97 6.84
C VAL A 51 -2.07 8.56 5.37
N ILE A 52 -2.82 7.54 4.98
CA ILE A 52 -2.96 7.12 3.57
C ILE A 52 -3.47 8.28 2.70
N LYS A 53 -4.48 8.99 3.17
CA LYS A 53 -5.04 10.12 2.43
C LYS A 53 -3.99 11.21 2.18
N ASP A 54 -3.16 11.50 3.18
CA ASP A 54 -2.10 12.51 3.09
C ASP A 54 -0.93 12.07 2.21
N MET A 55 -0.66 10.76 2.15
CA MET A 55 0.41 10.19 1.33
C MET A 55 0.07 10.07 -0.15
N GLY A 56 -1.21 10.10 -0.49
CA GLY A 56 -1.68 10.04 -1.87
C GLY A 56 -1.91 8.61 -2.38
N LYS A 57 -1.92 8.45 -3.71
CA LYS A 57 -2.40 7.24 -4.38
C LYS A 57 -1.37 6.12 -4.57
N ASP A 58 -0.11 6.35 -4.21
CA ASP A 58 0.96 5.36 -4.40
C ASP A 58 1.04 4.34 -3.25
N ILE A 59 0.11 4.41 -2.31
CA ILE A 59 -0.06 3.47 -1.23
C ILE A 59 -1.55 3.29 -0.93
N GLN A 60 -1.97 2.04 -0.73
CA GLN A 60 -3.35 1.69 -0.40
C GLN A 60 -3.35 0.63 0.71
N TRP A 61 -4.22 0.82 1.68
CA TRP A 61 -4.47 -0.17 2.71
C TRP A 61 -5.58 -1.11 2.26
N VAL A 62 -5.28 -2.41 2.18
CA VAL A 62 -6.24 -3.41 1.73
C VAL A 62 -7.06 -3.93 2.90
N GLN A 63 -6.39 -4.50 3.89
CA GLN A 63 -7.01 -4.99 5.13
C GLN A 63 -5.95 -5.37 6.16
N SER A 64 -6.40 -5.62 7.37
CA SER A 64 -5.54 -6.07 8.45
C SER A 64 -6.21 -7.20 9.24
N TYR A 65 -5.40 -8.09 9.76
CA TYR A 65 -5.82 -9.20 10.62
C TYR A 65 -5.24 -9.00 12.01
N VAL A 66 -6.10 -8.97 13.02
CA VAL A 66 -5.69 -8.93 14.42
C VAL A 66 -5.66 -10.35 14.93
N ALA A 67 -4.50 -10.82 15.32
CA ALA A 67 -4.31 -12.21 15.74
C ALA A 67 -3.25 -12.29 16.86
N GLY A 68 -3.63 -12.76 18.02
CA GLY A 68 -2.73 -12.81 19.17
C GLY A 68 -2.24 -11.43 19.58
N ASP A 69 -0.94 -11.29 19.69
CA ASP A 69 -0.26 -10.04 20.05
C ASP A 69 0.29 -9.32 18.80
N ARG A 70 -0.30 -9.55 17.63
CA ARG A 70 0.12 -8.98 16.36
C ARG A 70 -1.04 -8.49 15.53
N ILE A 71 -0.74 -7.53 14.66
CA ILE A 71 -1.61 -7.14 13.57
C ILE A 71 -0.84 -7.36 12.27
N TYR A 72 -1.43 -8.11 11.36
CA TYR A 72 -0.90 -8.38 10.03
C TYR A 72 -1.63 -7.50 9.03
N CYS A 73 -0.93 -6.52 8.48
CA CYS A 73 -1.52 -5.55 7.56
C CYS A 73 -1.12 -5.86 6.13
N VAL A 74 -2.08 -5.74 5.22
CA VAL A 74 -1.86 -5.89 3.78
C VAL A 74 -2.01 -4.54 3.12
N TYR A 75 -0.95 -4.10 2.44
CA TYR A 75 -0.92 -2.85 1.69
C TYR A 75 -0.45 -3.09 0.27
N ASP A 76 -0.95 -2.28 -0.65
CA ASP A 76 -0.40 -2.14 -2.00
C ASP A 76 0.33 -0.80 -2.06
N ALA A 77 1.59 -0.82 -2.47
CA ALA A 77 2.41 0.38 -2.53
C ALA A 77 3.42 0.31 -3.69
N ALA A 78 3.82 1.46 -4.18
CA ALA A 78 4.83 1.55 -5.23
C ALA A 78 6.21 1.13 -4.73
N SER A 79 6.48 1.22 -3.42
CA SER A 79 7.77 0.84 -2.82
C SER A 79 7.63 0.49 -1.34
N GLU A 80 8.60 -0.26 -0.83
CA GLU A 80 8.70 -0.54 0.61
C GLU A 80 8.90 0.73 1.43
N SER A 81 9.60 1.72 0.88
CA SER A 81 9.84 2.98 1.58
C SER A 81 8.55 3.73 1.92
N LEU A 82 7.53 3.63 1.08
CA LEU A 82 6.21 4.19 1.37
C LEU A 82 5.52 3.48 2.54
N ILE A 83 5.71 2.17 2.67
CA ILE A 83 5.21 1.41 3.82
C ILE A 83 5.89 1.89 5.11
N ARG A 84 7.21 2.10 5.08
CA ARG A 84 7.95 2.62 6.23
C ARG A 84 7.55 4.04 6.59
N GLU A 85 7.32 4.88 5.59
CA GLU A 85 6.82 6.25 5.79
C GLU A 85 5.44 6.24 6.45
N HIS A 86 4.53 5.37 5.99
CA HIS A 86 3.22 5.19 6.61
C HIS A 86 3.33 4.77 8.08
N ALA A 87 4.19 3.80 8.37
CA ALA A 87 4.42 3.33 9.73
C ALA A 87 4.93 4.47 10.63
N GLN A 88 5.88 5.26 10.15
CA GLN A 88 6.44 6.39 10.88
C GLN A 88 5.38 7.48 11.13
N LYS A 89 4.61 7.85 10.12
CA LYS A 89 3.59 8.90 10.23
C LYS A 89 2.39 8.47 11.07
N SER A 90 2.00 7.20 11.01
CA SER A 90 0.89 6.68 11.80
C SER A 90 1.27 6.34 13.24
N GLY A 91 2.57 6.16 13.51
CA GLY A 91 3.07 5.72 14.82
C GLY A 91 2.91 4.21 15.06
N PHE A 92 2.48 3.45 14.06
CA PHE A 92 2.36 2.00 14.19
C PHE A 92 3.72 1.32 13.99
N PRO A 93 4.06 0.30 14.79
CA PRO A 93 5.28 -0.44 14.55
C PRO A 93 5.22 -1.21 13.23
N ALA A 94 6.35 -1.35 12.57
CA ALA A 94 6.50 -2.20 11.38
C ALA A 94 7.71 -3.12 11.63
N ASN A 95 7.48 -4.19 12.38
CA ASN A 95 8.55 -5.10 12.79
C ASN A 95 9.09 -5.91 11.63
N ARG A 96 8.23 -6.25 10.68
CA ARG A 96 8.60 -6.97 9.49
C ARG A 96 7.75 -6.51 8.30
N ILE A 97 8.40 -6.25 7.17
CA ILE A 97 7.75 -5.91 5.91
C ILE A 97 8.20 -6.94 4.88
N THR A 98 7.25 -7.65 4.30
CA THR A 98 7.55 -8.72 3.33
C THR A 98 6.77 -8.48 2.04
N PRO A 99 7.44 -8.40 0.88
CA PRO A 99 6.75 -8.35 -0.39
C PRO A 99 6.03 -9.68 -0.65
N VAL A 100 4.80 -9.60 -1.14
CA VAL A 100 4.00 -10.77 -1.48
C VAL A 100 4.40 -11.25 -2.86
N ALA A 101 4.85 -12.51 -2.96
CA ALA A 101 5.23 -13.11 -4.23
C ALA A 101 4.02 -13.61 -5.03
N ALA A 102 3.01 -14.14 -4.35
CA ALA A 102 1.80 -14.65 -4.98
C ALA A 102 0.64 -14.68 -3.99
N VAL A 103 -0.56 -14.59 -4.50
CA VAL A 103 -1.80 -14.78 -3.73
C VAL A 103 -2.45 -16.07 -4.24
N ILE A 104 -2.78 -16.97 -3.32
CA ILE A 104 -3.52 -18.18 -3.62
C ILE A 104 -4.82 -18.20 -2.83
N ASP A 105 -5.85 -18.76 -3.44
CA ASP A 105 -7.16 -18.95 -2.83
C ASP A 105 -7.82 -20.21 -3.42
N PRO A 106 -9.03 -20.60 -2.99
CA PRO A 106 -9.69 -21.79 -3.54
C PRO A 106 -9.82 -21.81 -5.06
N THR A 107 -9.89 -20.66 -5.71
CA THR A 107 -9.98 -20.57 -7.18
C THR A 107 -8.66 -20.89 -7.87
N THR A 108 -7.55 -20.85 -7.15
CA THR A 108 -6.22 -21.17 -7.69
C THR A 108 -6.13 -22.64 -8.13
N ALA A 109 -6.94 -23.51 -7.55
CA ALA A 109 -6.97 -24.94 -7.87
C ALA A 109 -7.75 -25.30 -9.16
N LYS A 110 -8.29 -24.32 -9.84
CA LYS A 110 -9.05 -24.52 -11.08
C LYS A 110 -8.16 -24.70 -12.31
#